data_69d093242d8114986f9fc1c318ac5675
#
_entry.id   69d093242d8114986f9fc1c318ac5675
#
_cell.length_a   1.000
_cell.length_b   1.000
_cell.length_c   1.000
_cell.angle_alpha   90.00
_cell.angle_beta   90.00
_cell.angle_gamma   90.00
#
_symmetry.space_group_name_H-M   'P 1'
#
loop_
_entity.id
_entity.type
_entity.pdbx_description
1 polymer ?
#
loop_
_entity_poly.entity_id
_entity_poly.type
_entity_poly.pdbx_seq_one_letter_code
_entity_poly.pdbx_strand_id
1 'polypeptide(L)'
;MTDTIKAYQDKQQHLIALLNKLNSFIKQGSEFGLHLPKEMYAKLENINKQADEKLKIALIGGFSEGKTSIAAAWLGKLDKTSMKISAAESSNEVTVYDIDNECVLIDTPGLYGFKTQENDEHQIEKYKDITKKYVSEAHIVLYVMNSKNPIKESHKEDLIWLFKELNLLDRTVFVLSRFDEVADVEDEREYQYYLKIKQDNVKERLKDFLNLSPEQVNQLSIVGVSANPFDEGIEYWLQNPQEFEQLSHIGTLQSATKAIVEYNGGINQIANETKKTIFSDIILQEIPKIEQKNKEMSKITQELSHAFIMQNGELEQLSKRINHARGQIKTQLNGYFADLLMQVNGLGLQTAQNFFNTEIGKEGAVMDSNIQQIFSNETAGITSNLNNQMIKFNAELDRIDSTASQMMKQGVNHLIKNIKINNTMVIAARDGIRGVGGMLGLDLSKAMKFKPYGAIKFADKLNVAFAALGPLMEAWDSYQKAQEEEKFQQAIIDFKNDLQSQQAELLKFIDGDQFIPAFFQGYFELKKAVEDLGKQKQTEDDRQRAFNEWKKQGEVIDGEFRELN
;
A
#
# COMPACT_ATOMS: atom_id res chain seq x y z
N MET A 1 41.64 31.52 -16.43
CA MET A 1 41.57 31.16 -15.00
C MET A 1 40.19 31.48 -14.37
N THR A 2 39.63 32.67 -14.61
CA THR A 2 38.33 33.11 -14.09
C THR A 2 37.14 32.26 -14.59
N ASP A 3 37.14 31.85 -15.86
CA ASP A 3 36.04 31.06 -16.44
C ASP A 3 35.99 29.62 -15.92
N THR A 4 37.15 29.01 -15.66
CA THR A 4 37.23 27.64 -15.11
C THR A 4 36.79 27.60 -13.66
N ILE A 5 37.12 28.61 -12.86
CA ILE A 5 36.70 28.73 -11.46
C ILE A 5 35.19 28.98 -11.39
N LYS A 6 34.65 29.79 -12.28
CA LYS A 6 33.22 30.08 -12.36
C LYS A 6 32.42 28.85 -12.78
N ALA A 7 32.88 28.13 -13.80
CA ALA A 7 32.25 26.85 -14.22
C ALA A 7 32.27 25.79 -13.12
N TYR A 8 33.34 25.75 -12.31
CA TYR A 8 33.43 24.86 -11.15
C TYR A 8 32.44 25.26 -10.04
N GLN A 9 32.35 26.56 -9.73
CA GLN A 9 31.39 27.07 -8.74
C GLN A 9 29.93 26.81 -9.18
N ASP A 10 29.64 27.03 -10.46
CA ASP A 10 28.30 26.76 -11.02
C ASP A 10 27.93 25.26 -10.93
N LYS A 11 28.87 24.35 -11.22
CA LYS A 11 28.67 22.90 -11.04
C LYS A 11 28.43 22.52 -9.57
N GLN A 12 29.19 23.11 -8.64
CA GLN A 12 28.97 22.86 -7.21
C GLN A 12 27.60 23.34 -6.72
N GLN A 13 27.21 24.57 -7.13
CA GLN A 13 25.89 25.10 -6.77
C GLN A 13 24.75 24.23 -7.34
N HIS A 14 24.91 23.76 -8.57
CA HIS A 14 23.94 22.87 -9.21
C HIS A 14 23.85 21.53 -8.49
N LEU A 15 24.97 20.95 -8.09
CA LEU A 15 24.97 19.71 -7.29
C LEU A 15 24.29 19.88 -5.94
N ILE A 16 24.54 20.99 -5.23
CA ILE A 16 23.85 21.29 -3.95
C ILE A 16 22.34 21.43 -4.17
N ALA A 17 21.92 22.11 -5.23
CA ALA A 17 20.49 22.24 -5.57
C ALA A 17 19.84 20.88 -5.84
N LEU A 18 20.51 19.99 -6.56
CA LEU A 18 20.05 18.62 -6.81
C LEU A 18 19.97 17.77 -5.55
N LEU A 19 20.95 17.88 -4.66
CA LEU A 19 20.93 17.20 -3.35
C LEU A 19 19.74 17.66 -2.49
N ASN A 20 19.40 18.95 -2.55
CA ASN A 20 18.22 19.47 -1.85
C ASN A 20 16.91 18.96 -2.48
N LYS A 21 16.82 18.91 -3.82
CA LYS A 21 15.69 18.28 -4.52
C LYS A 21 15.53 16.80 -4.10
N LEU A 22 16.64 16.08 -4.02
CA LEU A 22 16.67 14.70 -3.58
C LEU A 22 16.17 14.52 -2.16
N ASN A 23 16.65 15.33 -1.21
CA ASN A 23 16.18 15.26 0.17
C ASN A 23 14.67 15.47 0.27
N SER A 24 14.13 16.42 -0.50
CA SER A 24 12.70 16.67 -0.59
C SER A 24 11.95 15.49 -1.20
N PHE A 25 12.47 14.91 -2.26
CA PHE A 25 11.94 13.73 -2.92
C PHE A 25 11.87 12.51 -1.99
N ILE A 26 12.95 12.24 -1.26
CA ILE A 26 13.00 11.14 -0.28
C ILE A 26 12.03 11.37 0.87
N LYS A 27 11.94 12.60 1.38
CA LYS A 27 11.00 12.95 2.44
C LYS A 27 9.56 12.73 2.00
N GLN A 28 9.19 13.14 0.80
CA GLN A 28 7.88 12.88 0.21
C GLN A 28 7.64 11.38 -0.01
N GLY A 29 8.67 10.64 -0.40
CA GLY A 29 8.61 9.20 -0.60
C GLY A 29 8.16 8.42 0.64
N SER A 30 8.39 8.97 1.85
CA SER A 30 7.92 8.34 3.09
C SER A 30 6.40 8.20 3.16
N GLU A 31 5.64 9.08 2.52
CA GLU A 31 4.18 9.02 2.40
C GLU A 31 3.72 7.83 1.54
N PHE A 32 4.57 7.40 0.62
CA PHE A 32 4.33 6.24 -0.26
C PHE A 32 4.93 4.93 0.26
N GLY A 33 5.49 4.95 1.49
CA GLY A 33 6.11 3.78 2.10
C GLY A 33 7.59 3.61 1.77
N LEU A 34 8.27 4.66 1.32
CA LEU A 34 9.72 4.73 1.30
C LEU A 34 10.22 4.81 2.74
N HIS A 35 10.68 3.68 3.26
CA HIS A 35 11.34 3.62 4.56
C HIS A 35 12.80 3.27 4.32
N LEU A 36 13.61 4.32 4.15
CA LEU A 36 15.06 4.11 4.09
C LEU A 36 15.55 3.55 5.43
N PRO A 37 16.49 2.58 5.42
CA PRO A 37 17.19 2.16 6.62
C PRO A 37 17.79 3.36 7.36
N LYS A 38 17.90 3.29 8.69
CA LYS A 38 18.48 4.40 9.50
C LYS A 38 19.86 4.82 9.01
N GLU A 39 20.62 3.86 8.53
CA GLU A 39 21.94 4.07 7.95
C GLU A 39 21.90 4.89 6.66
N MET A 40 20.88 4.71 5.83
CA MET A 40 20.69 5.49 4.60
C MET A 40 20.29 6.94 4.90
N TYR A 41 19.48 7.19 5.94
CA TYR A 41 19.23 8.54 6.43
C TYR A 41 20.52 9.19 6.94
N ALA A 42 21.35 8.45 7.68
CA ALA A 42 22.66 8.94 8.12
C ALA A 42 23.58 9.28 6.94
N LYS A 43 23.54 8.48 5.86
CA LYS A 43 24.27 8.80 4.61
C LYS A 43 23.81 10.12 4.01
N LEU A 44 22.50 10.34 3.92
CA LEU A 44 21.92 11.56 3.36
C LEU A 44 22.23 12.80 4.22
N GLU A 45 22.22 12.66 5.54
CA GLU A 45 22.61 13.74 6.46
C GLU A 45 24.11 14.06 6.33
N ASN A 46 24.95 13.05 6.17
CA ASN A 46 26.39 13.23 5.99
C ASN A 46 26.73 13.85 4.61
N ILE A 47 25.94 13.61 3.58
CA ILE A 47 26.07 14.27 2.28
C ILE A 47 26.06 15.82 2.42
N ASN A 48 25.29 16.33 3.38
CA ASN A 48 25.16 17.78 3.63
C ASN A 48 26.24 18.34 4.57
N LYS A 49 26.96 17.48 5.31
CA LYS A 49 28.08 17.93 6.16
C LYS A 49 29.35 17.98 5.32
N GLN A 50 29.71 19.15 4.90
CA GLN A 50 31.01 19.42 4.24
C GLN A 50 32.17 19.25 5.24
N ALA A 51 33.26 18.73 4.74
CA ALA A 51 34.64 19.07 5.08
C ALA A 51 35.50 18.09 5.89
N ASP A 52 35.05 17.03 6.53
CA ASP A 52 35.97 16.14 7.22
C ASP A 52 35.72 14.64 6.95
N GLU A 53 35.26 14.30 5.73
CA GLU A 53 35.11 12.89 5.37
C GLU A 53 36.46 12.26 5.00
N LYS A 54 36.90 11.28 5.80
CA LYS A 54 38.04 10.42 5.46
C LYS A 54 37.84 9.73 4.12
N LEU A 55 38.91 9.58 3.35
CA LEU A 55 38.87 8.83 2.10
C LEU A 55 38.44 7.38 2.36
N LYS A 56 37.32 6.95 1.82
CA LYS A 56 36.80 5.59 1.97
C LYS A 56 37.25 4.72 0.79
N ILE A 57 38.03 3.71 1.05
CA ILE A 57 38.50 2.73 0.05
C ILE A 57 37.84 1.39 0.35
N ALA A 58 37.03 0.87 -0.57
CA ALA A 58 36.37 -0.44 -0.40
C ALA A 58 37.08 -1.54 -1.19
N LEU A 59 37.35 -2.66 -0.52
CA LEU A 59 37.80 -3.88 -1.18
C LEU A 59 36.59 -4.72 -1.56
N ILE A 60 36.45 -4.98 -2.85
CA ILE A 60 35.33 -5.71 -3.44
C ILE A 60 35.90 -6.87 -4.26
N GLY A 61 35.22 -8.00 -4.31
CA GLY A 61 35.63 -9.17 -5.09
C GLY A 61 34.98 -10.43 -4.57
N GLY A 62 35.29 -11.56 -5.20
CA GLY A 62 34.75 -12.85 -4.82
C GLY A 62 35.20 -13.33 -3.43
N PHE A 63 34.55 -14.38 -3.00
CA PHE A 63 34.97 -15.09 -1.80
C PHE A 63 36.35 -15.70 -1.97
N SER A 64 37.21 -15.60 -0.95
CA SER A 64 38.61 -16.11 -0.97
C SER A 64 39.51 -15.51 -2.07
N GLU A 65 39.16 -14.37 -2.65
CA GLU A 65 40.00 -13.65 -3.61
C GLU A 65 41.16 -12.88 -2.96
N GLY A 66 41.31 -12.94 -1.62
CA GLY A 66 42.44 -12.35 -0.90
C GLY A 66 42.23 -10.91 -0.46
N LYS A 67 40.99 -10.41 -0.37
CA LYS A 67 40.68 -9.04 0.06
C LYS A 67 41.27 -8.69 1.42
N THR A 68 40.99 -9.48 2.44
CA THR A 68 41.50 -9.28 3.79
C THR A 68 43.03 -9.32 3.86
N SER A 69 43.67 -10.20 3.06
CA SER A 69 45.14 -10.28 2.97
C SER A 69 45.73 -9.01 2.33
N ILE A 70 45.07 -8.48 1.28
CA ILE A 70 45.45 -7.20 0.66
C ILE A 70 45.27 -6.03 1.64
N ALA A 71 44.15 -5.99 2.40
CA ALA A 71 43.95 -5.00 3.43
C ALA A 71 45.09 -5.03 4.47
N ALA A 72 45.46 -6.22 4.91
CA ALA A 72 46.57 -6.44 5.83
C ALA A 72 47.91 -5.94 5.30
N ALA A 73 48.23 -6.34 4.07
CA ALA A 73 49.46 -5.93 3.39
C ALA A 73 49.51 -4.40 3.15
N TRP A 74 48.39 -3.80 2.77
CA TRP A 74 48.29 -2.36 2.58
C TRP A 74 48.61 -1.57 3.84
N LEU A 75 48.08 -2.02 4.98
CA LEU A 75 48.21 -1.31 6.26
C LEU A 75 49.65 -1.35 6.81
N GLY A 76 50.50 -2.27 6.36
CA GLY A 76 51.86 -2.45 6.88
C GLY A 76 51.92 -2.69 8.41
N LYS A 77 50.76 -2.78 9.05
CA LYS A 77 50.56 -2.97 10.48
C LYS A 77 49.65 -4.19 10.62
N LEU A 78 50.25 -5.37 10.61
CA LEU A 78 49.52 -6.59 10.90
C LEU A 78 49.31 -6.71 12.40
N ASP A 79 48.41 -5.92 12.93
CA ASP A 79 47.96 -6.11 14.31
C ASP A 79 47.01 -7.31 14.36
N LYS A 80 47.54 -8.44 14.86
CA LYS A 80 46.79 -9.68 15.03
C LYS A 80 45.57 -9.57 15.91
N THR A 81 45.49 -8.54 16.74
CA THR A 81 44.37 -8.33 17.65
C THR A 81 43.19 -7.64 16.99
N SER A 82 43.42 -6.83 15.94
CA SER A 82 42.37 -6.17 15.17
C SER A 82 41.98 -6.89 13.88
N MET A 83 42.81 -7.81 13.38
CA MET A 83 42.59 -8.57 12.16
C MET A 83 42.21 -10.02 12.48
N LYS A 84 40.93 -10.37 12.44
CA LYS A 84 40.46 -11.75 12.48
C LYS A 84 40.80 -12.45 11.17
N ILE A 85 42.10 -12.71 10.92
CA ILE A 85 42.54 -13.53 9.80
C ILE A 85 42.55 -14.98 10.29
N SER A 86 41.46 -15.69 10.14
CA SER A 86 41.44 -17.13 10.26
C SER A 86 41.27 -17.75 8.86
N ALA A 87 42.10 -18.70 8.51
CA ALA A 87 42.02 -19.42 7.25
C ALA A 87 40.72 -20.26 7.10
N ALA A 88 39.90 -20.35 8.13
CA ALA A 88 38.71 -21.17 8.19
C ALA A 88 37.40 -20.39 8.18
N GLU A 89 37.43 -19.09 8.45
CA GLU A 89 36.20 -18.29 8.53
C GLU A 89 36.41 -16.96 7.82
N SER A 90 36.11 -16.98 6.57
CA SER A 90 35.97 -15.80 5.75
C SER A 90 34.99 -14.80 6.33
N SER A 91 35.36 -13.54 6.21
CA SER A 91 34.66 -12.36 6.61
C SER A 91 33.17 -12.36 6.21
N ASN A 92 32.33 -12.86 7.09
CA ASN A 92 30.87 -12.73 7.00
C ASN A 92 30.40 -11.36 7.46
N GLU A 93 31.32 -10.50 7.90
CA GLU A 93 31.06 -9.16 8.39
C GLU A 93 31.97 -8.16 7.71
N VAL A 94 31.49 -6.94 7.51
CA VAL A 94 32.31 -5.84 7.02
C VAL A 94 33.27 -5.43 8.11
N THR A 95 34.54 -5.35 7.77
CA THR A 95 35.57 -4.85 8.69
C THR A 95 36.07 -3.48 8.20
N VAL A 96 36.09 -2.52 9.10
CA VAL A 96 36.50 -1.15 8.82
C VAL A 96 37.81 -0.87 9.52
N TYR A 97 38.82 -0.51 8.76
CA TYR A 97 40.16 -0.17 9.28
C TYR A 97 40.40 1.34 9.11
N ASP A 98 40.67 2.00 10.22
CA ASP A 98 41.02 3.43 10.22
C ASP A 98 42.53 3.60 9.97
N ILE A 99 42.89 4.39 8.96
CA ILE A 99 44.26 4.68 8.59
C ILE A 99 44.56 6.15 8.87
N ASP A 100 45.37 6.41 9.87
CA ASP A 100 45.97 7.74 10.18
C ASP A 100 45.02 8.95 10.14
N ASN A 101 43.75 8.78 10.53
CA ASN A 101 42.69 9.80 10.51
C ASN A 101 42.31 10.39 9.13
N GLU A 102 42.98 10.00 8.04
CA GLU A 102 42.73 10.53 6.70
C GLU A 102 41.99 9.55 5.78
N CYS A 103 42.14 8.24 6.03
CA CYS A 103 41.61 7.20 5.17
C CYS A 103 40.95 6.08 5.98
N VAL A 104 39.94 5.47 5.40
CA VAL A 104 39.25 4.28 5.92
C VAL A 104 39.26 3.21 4.87
N LEU A 105 39.78 2.04 5.21
CA LEU A 105 39.75 0.85 4.37
C LEU A 105 38.60 -0.05 4.81
N ILE A 106 37.73 -0.41 3.87
CA ILE A 106 36.52 -1.20 4.12
C ILE A 106 36.70 -2.56 3.44
N ASP A 107 36.89 -3.60 4.24
CA ASP A 107 36.90 -4.98 3.75
C ASP A 107 35.50 -5.54 3.74
N THR A 108 34.99 -5.88 2.57
CA THR A 108 33.60 -6.32 2.39
C THR A 108 33.50 -7.83 2.26
N PRO A 109 32.36 -8.45 2.65
CA PRO A 109 32.07 -9.84 2.32
C PRO A 109 32.17 -10.09 0.81
N GLY A 110 32.51 -11.32 0.42
CA GLY A 110 32.64 -11.67 -1.01
C GLY A 110 31.30 -11.53 -1.77
N LEU A 111 31.34 -10.90 -2.94
CA LEU A 111 30.17 -10.79 -3.83
C LEU A 111 29.80 -12.14 -4.48
N TYR A 112 30.77 -13.04 -4.65
CA TYR A 112 30.61 -14.31 -5.39
C TYR A 112 31.14 -15.49 -4.58
N GLY A 113 30.63 -16.68 -4.84
CA GLY A 113 31.29 -17.93 -4.44
C GLY A 113 30.74 -18.66 -3.23
N PHE A 114 29.57 -18.25 -2.70
CA PHE A 114 28.88 -19.12 -1.77
C PHE A 114 28.36 -20.35 -2.51
N LYS A 115 28.90 -21.53 -2.18
CA LYS A 115 28.29 -22.79 -2.60
C LYS A 115 26.92 -22.86 -1.99
N THR A 116 25.89 -22.85 -2.83
CA THR A 116 24.48 -23.08 -2.45
C THR A 116 24.37 -24.44 -1.75
N GLN A 117 24.37 -24.45 -0.43
CA GLN A 117 23.69 -25.48 0.33
C GLN A 117 22.26 -25.02 0.51
N GLU A 118 21.30 -25.92 0.31
CA GLU A 118 19.86 -25.64 0.16
C GLU A 118 19.15 -24.83 1.27
N ASN A 119 19.88 -24.36 2.30
CA ASN A 119 19.36 -23.54 3.38
C ASN A 119 19.85 -22.08 3.41
N ASP A 120 20.60 -21.60 2.42
CA ASP A 120 21.39 -20.36 2.52
C ASP A 120 21.00 -19.23 1.56
N GLU A 121 19.89 -19.33 0.80
CA GLU A 121 19.48 -18.26 -0.12
C GLU A 121 19.29 -16.91 0.62
N HIS A 122 18.71 -16.92 1.81
CA HIS A 122 18.55 -15.70 2.64
C HIS A 122 19.86 -15.13 3.17
N GLN A 123 20.88 -15.96 3.38
CA GLN A 123 22.21 -15.47 3.82
C GLN A 123 22.98 -14.85 2.65
N ILE A 124 22.89 -15.42 1.47
CA ILE A 124 23.56 -14.91 0.26
C ILE A 124 22.98 -13.53 -0.11
N GLU A 125 21.66 -13.35 -0.09
CA GLU A 125 21.00 -12.06 -0.29
C GLU A 125 21.46 -11.04 0.74
N LYS A 126 21.55 -11.42 2.02
CA LYS A 126 22.01 -10.55 3.09
C LYS A 126 23.44 -10.06 2.90
N TYR A 127 24.37 -10.91 2.43
CA TYR A 127 25.76 -10.51 2.16
C TYR A 127 25.88 -9.60 0.94
N LYS A 128 25.13 -9.86 -0.12
CA LYS A 128 25.04 -8.96 -1.27
C LYS A 128 24.54 -7.59 -0.86
N ASP A 129 23.49 -7.51 -0.04
CA ASP A 129 22.93 -6.25 0.43
C ASP A 129 23.89 -5.49 1.35
N ILE A 130 24.63 -6.19 2.20
CA ILE A 130 25.66 -5.58 3.06
C ILE A 130 26.78 -4.99 2.20
N THR A 131 27.29 -5.76 1.24
CA THR A 131 28.34 -5.29 0.35
C THR A 131 27.88 -4.11 -0.50
N LYS A 132 26.68 -4.19 -1.06
CA LYS A 132 26.06 -3.10 -1.83
C LYS A 132 25.98 -1.79 -1.03
N LYS A 133 25.67 -1.89 0.25
CA LYS A 133 25.59 -0.75 1.16
C LYS A 133 26.91 0.03 1.26
N TYR A 134 28.03 -0.67 1.39
CA TYR A 134 29.35 -0.02 1.56
C TYR A 134 29.98 0.39 0.23
N VAL A 135 29.63 -0.29 -0.84
CA VAL A 135 30.17 -0.01 -2.18
C VAL A 135 29.72 1.36 -2.68
N SER A 136 28.45 1.71 -2.49
CA SER A 136 27.94 3.03 -2.92
C SER A 136 28.54 4.20 -2.12
N GLU A 137 29.06 3.94 -0.91
CA GLU A 137 29.74 4.94 -0.08
C GLU A 137 31.24 5.04 -0.37
N ALA A 138 31.80 4.13 -1.16
CA ALA A 138 33.23 4.11 -1.43
C ALA A 138 33.65 5.28 -2.32
N HIS A 139 34.68 5.98 -1.91
CA HIS A 139 35.37 6.95 -2.74
C HIS A 139 36.20 6.28 -3.83
N ILE A 140 36.91 5.22 -3.46
CA ILE A 140 37.72 4.38 -4.34
C ILE A 140 37.33 2.92 -4.13
N VAL A 141 37.35 2.16 -5.21
CA VAL A 141 37.12 0.72 -5.20
C VAL A 141 38.41 -0.02 -5.56
N LEU A 142 38.79 -0.97 -4.74
CA LEU A 142 39.80 -1.98 -5.09
C LEU A 142 39.04 -3.26 -5.46
N TYR A 143 38.91 -3.53 -6.75
CA TYR A 143 38.24 -4.72 -7.24
C TYR A 143 39.23 -5.89 -7.30
N VAL A 144 39.15 -6.73 -6.27
CA VAL A 144 40.11 -7.84 -6.07
C VAL A 144 39.61 -9.08 -6.80
N MET A 145 40.50 -9.66 -7.61
CA MET A 145 40.23 -10.86 -8.40
C MET A 145 41.42 -11.80 -8.41
N ASN A 146 41.19 -13.09 -8.53
CA ASN A 146 42.24 -14.10 -8.62
C ASN A 146 42.99 -13.96 -9.94
N SER A 147 44.34 -13.89 -9.90
CA SER A 147 45.20 -13.72 -11.07
C SER A 147 45.15 -14.89 -12.07
N LYS A 148 44.82 -16.13 -11.62
CA LYS A 148 44.66 -17.27 -12.54
C LYS A 148 43.44 -17.14 -13.45
N ASN A 149 42.27 -16.71 -12.88
CA ASN A 149 41.04 -16.54 -13.63
C ASN A 149 40.27 -15.29 -13.13
N PRO A 150 40.69 -14.10 -13.57
CA PRO A 150 40.26 -12.86 -12.93
C PRO A 150 38.77 -12.52 -13.13
N ILE A 151 38.23 -12.70 -14.33
CA ILE A 151 36.84 -12.36 -14.64
C ILE A 151 36.12 -13.57 -15.22
N LYS A 152 35.02 -13.96 -14.58
CA LYS A 152 34.15 -15.08 -14.98
C LYS A 152 32.86 -14.56 -15.58
N GLU A 153 32.17 -15.35 -16.40
CA GLU A 153 30.85 -14.98 -16.95
C GLU A 153 29.82 -14.72 -15.87
N SER A 154 29.89 -15.47 -14.76
CA SER A 154 29.01 -15.29 -13.60
C SER A 154 29.14 -13.93 -12.89
N HIS A 155 30.19 -13.16 -13.17
CA HIS A 155 30.40 -11.83 -12.59
C HIS A 155 29.73 -10.71 -13.39
N LYS A 156 29.20 -11.00 -14.58
CA LYS A 156 28.75 -10.00 -15.55
C LYS A 156 27.69 -9.03 -15.00
N GLU A 157 26.66 -9.55 -14.34
CA GLU A 157 25.57 -8.74 -13.79
C GLU A 157 26.07 -7.78 -12.72
N ASP A 158 26.91 -8.27 -11.79
CA ASP A 158 27.46 -7.44 -10.73
C ASP A 158 28.48 -6.42 -11.26
N LEU A 159 29.23 -6.75 -12.31
CA LEU A 159 30.13 -5.79 -12.99
C LEU A 159 29.35 -4.69 -13.70
N ILE A 160 28.21 -5.01 -14.34
CA ILE A 160 27.32 -4.03 -14.95
C ILE A 160 26.76 -3.10 -13.86
N TRP A 161 26.29 -3.67 -12.77
CA TRP A 161 25.79 -2.89 -11.65
C TRP A 161 26.86 -1.95 -11.07
N LEU A 162 28.06 -2.45 -10.78
CA LEU A 162 29.15 -1.64 -10.21
C LEU A 162 29.60 -0.53 -11.15
N PHE A 163 29.82 -0.85 -12.42
CA PHE A 163 30.58 0.02 -13.32
C PHE A 163 29.73 0.82 -14.30
N LYS A 164 28.47 0.39 -14.57
CA LYS A 164 27.53 1.17 -15.38
C LYS A 164 26.48 1.87 -14.55
N GLU A 165 25.84 1.14 -13.61
CA GLU A 165 24.74 1.71 -12.85
C GLU A 165 25.25 2.61 -11.73
N LEU A 166 26.26 2.19 -10.97
CA LEU A 166 26.88 2.99 -9.93
C LEU A 166 27.99 3.92 -10.43
N ASN A 167 28.40 3.81 -11.69
CA ASN A 167 29.44 4.63 -12.33
C ASN A 167 30.77 4.66 -11.54
N LEU A 168 31.25 3.47 -11.09
CA LEU A 168 32.45 3.36 -10.27
C LEU A 168 33.73 3.09 -11.09
N LEU A 169 33.63 2.91 -12.42
CA LEU A 169 34.74 2.47 -13.25
C LEU A 169 35.98 3.37 -13.11
N ASP A 170 35.80 4.67 -13.22
CA ASP A 170 36.88 5.66 -13.18
C ASP A 170 37.52 5.83 -11.79
N ARG A 171 36.88 5.25 -10.77
CA ARG A 171 37.33 5.26 -9.38
C ARG A 171 37.75 3.86 -8.89
N THR A 172 38.05 2.94 -9.83
CA THR A 172 38.38 1.56 -9.51
C THR A 172 39.80 1.20 -9.91
N VAL A 173 40.56 0.59 -8.97
CA VAL A 173 41.77 -0.16 -9.25
C VAL A 173 41.41 -1.64 -9.31
N PHE A 174 41.69 -2.27 -10.42
CA PHE A 174 41.56 -3.73 -10.59
C PHE A 174 42.81 -4.43 -10.05
N VAL A 175 42.61 -5.29 -9.06
CA VAL A 175 43.72 -5.91 -8.32
C VAL A 175 43.74 -7.40 -8.62
N LEU A 176 44.80 -7.84 -9.33
CA LEU A 176 45.11 -9.24 -9.56
C LEU A 176 45.86 -9.77 -8.33
N SER A 177 45.13 -10.45 -7.45
CA SER A 177 45.68 -11.00 -6.20
C SER A 177 46.41 -12.32 -6.42
N ARG A 178 47.28 -12.70 -5.47
CA ARG A 178 48.09 -13.92 -5.51
C ARG A 178 48.85 -14.03 -6.84
N PHE A 179 49.54 -12.95 -7.18
CA PHE A 179 50.20 -12.89 -8.47
C PHE A 179 51.44 -13.80 -8.55
N ASP A 180 52.02 -14.16 -7.42
CA ASP A 180 53.04 -15.19 -7.22
C ASP A 180 52.60 -16.62 -7.66
N GLU A 181 51.30 -16.87 -7.76
CA GLU A 181 50.78 -18.12 -8.31
C GLU A 181 50.81 -18.16 -9.86
N VAL A 182 51.12 -17.03 -10.52
CA VAL A 182 51.10 -16.87 -11.99
C VAL A 182 52.47 -16.51 -12.57
N ALA A 183 53.28 -15.79 -11.83
CA ALA A 183 54.60 -15.35 -12.22
C ALA A 183 55.59 -15.46 -11.05
N ASP A 184 56.85 -15.68 -11.36
CA ASP A 184 57.90 -15.49 -10.36
C ASP A 184 58.03 -14.00 -10.04
N VAL A 185 57.65 -13.62 -8.80
CA VAL A 185 57.68 -12.23 -8.32
C VAL A 185 59.08 -11.78 -7.93
N GLU A 186 60.09 -12.68 -7.87
CA GLU A 186 61.51 -12.37 -7.72
C GLU A 186 62.15 -11.93 -9.06
N ASP A 187 61.65 -12.43 -10.20
CA ASP A 187 62.08 -11.98 -11.53
C ASP A 187 61.14 -10.89 -12.07
N GLU A 188 61.55 -9.64 -11.98
CA GLU A 188 60.78 -8.48 -12.46
C GLU A 188 60.41 -8.59 -13.95
N ARG A 189 61.21 -9.25 -14.80
CA ARG A 189 60.89 -9.43 -16.23
C ARG A 189 59.76 -10.43 -16.42
N GLU A 190 59.79 -11.50 -15.67
CA GLU A 190 58.71 -12.50 -15.68
C GLU A 190 57.43 -11.91 -15.13
N TYR A 191 57.52 -11.20 -14.01
CA TYR A 191 56.37 -10.47 -13.43
C TYR A 191 55.73 -9.52 -14.44
N GLN A 192 56.49 -8.63 -15.08
CA GLN A 192 55.99 -7.67 -16.06
C GLN A 192 55.41 -8.36 -17.31
N TYR A 193 56.00 -9.43 -17.76
CA TYR A 193 55.50 -10.20 -18.91
C TYR A 193 54.11 -10.79 -18.63
N TYR A 194 53.94 -11.49 -17.53
CA TYR A 194 52.66 -12.06 -17.18
C TYR A 194 51.62 -11.00 -16.74
N LEU A 195 52.08 -9.95 -16.09
CA LEU A 195 51.19 -8.84 -15.77
C LEU A 195 50.55 -8.25 -17.03
N LYS A 196 51.34 -8.02 -18.08
CA LYS A 196 50.82 -7.52 -19.36
C LYS A 196 49.78 -8.46 -19.97
N ILE A 197 50.03 -9.74 -19.99
CA ILE A 197 49.08 -10.75 -20.49
C ILE A 197 47.76 -10.71 -19.70
N LYS A 198 47.84 -10.63 -18.38
CA LYS A 198 46.67 -10.60 -17.53
C LYS A 198 45.90 -9.27 -17.63
N GLN A 199 46.59 -8.16 -17.75
CA GLN A 199 45.98 -6.86 -18.01
C GLN A 199 45.19 -6.86 -19.31
N ASP A 200 45.76 -7.38 -20.38
CA ASP A 200 45.09 -7.45 -21.69
C ASP A 200 43.85 -8.37 -21.62
N ASN A 201 43.94 -9.48 -20.93
CA ASN A 201 42.79 -10.38 -20.72
C ASN A 201 41.66 -9.71 -19.94
N VAL A 202 41.96 -9.01 -18.83
CA VAL A 202 40.98 -8.27 -18.04
C VAL A 202 40.36 -7.14 -18.86
N LYS A 203 41.18 -6.39 -19.61
CA LYS A 203 40.70 -5.30 -20.49
C LYS A 203 39.74 -5.79 -21.55
N GLU A 204 40.05 -6.92 -22.20
CA GLU A 204 39.18 -7.51 -23.22
C GLU A 204 37.84 -7.94 -22.63
N ARG A 205 37.85 -8.64 -21.49
CA ARG A 205 36.63 -9.07 -20.85
C ARG A 205 35.76 -7.92 -20.31
N LEU A 206 36.36 -6.92 -19.70
CA LEU A 206 35.62 -5.73 -19.25
C LEU A 206 35.05 -4.95 -20.42
N LYS A 207 35.82 -4.82 -21.53
CA LYS A 207 35.33 -4.22 -22.76
C LYS A 207 34.05 -4.90 -23.27
N ASP A 208 34.08 -6.24 -23.33
CA ASP A 208 32.94 -7.03 -23.84
C ASP A 208 31.73 -6.96 -22.89
N PHE A 209 31.93 -7.09 -21.59
CA PHE A 209 30.81 -7.08 -20.61
C PHE A 209 30.18 -5.72 -20.44
N LEU A 210 31.00 -4.68 -20.48
CA LEU A 210 30.57 -3.29 -20.20
C LEU A 210 30.43 -2.46 -21.47
N ASN A 211 30.78 -3.01 -22.65
CA ASN A 211 30.78 -2.27 -23.92
C ASN A 211 31.59 -0.96 -23.82
N LEU A 212 32.83 -1.04 -23.33
CA LEU A 212 33.71 0.11 -23.12
C LEU A 212 34.28 0.66 -24.42
N SER A 213 34.46 1.98 -24.45
CA SER A 213 35.19 2.63 -25.53
C SER A 213 36.70 2.34 -25.46
N PRO A 214 37.44 2.50 -26.56
CA PRO A 214 38.90 2.33 -26.54
C PRO A 214 39.59 3.23 -25.49
N GLU A 215 39.09 4.45 -25.31
CA GLU A 215 39.61 5.40 -24.33
C GLU A 215 39.42 4.86 -22.92
N GLN A 216 38.22 4.39 -22.59
CA GLN A 216 37.91 3.80 -21.28
C GLN A 216 38.77 2.56 -21.00
N VAL A 217 38.95 1.68 -22.00
CA VAL A 217 39.82 0.50 -21.85
C VAL A 217 41.26 0.88 -21.54
N ASN A 218 41.78 1.95 -22.17
CA ASN A 218 43.16 2.40 -21.94
C ASN A 218 43.35 3.03 -20.55
N GLN A 219 42.30 3.60 -19.98
CA GLN A 219 42.31 4.23 -18.66
C GLN A 219 42.18 3.24 -17.49
N LEU A 220 41.83 1.97 -17.77
CA LEU A 220 41.71 0.95 -16.73
C LEU A 220 43.03 0.77 -15.96
N SER A 221 43.00 1.00 -14.66
CA SER A 221 44.09 0.76 -13.73
C SER A 221 44.06 -0.69 -13.25
N ILE A 222 45.06 -1.49 -13.65
CA ILE A 222 45.12 -2.93 -13.33
C ILE A 222 46.50 -3.25 -12.80
N VAL A 223 46.62 -3.77 -11.59
CA VAL A 223 47.86 -4.10 -10.89
C VAL A 223 47.87 -5.55 -10.41
N GLY A 224 49.04 -6.15 -10.39
CA GLY A 224 49.28 -7.48 -9.81
C GLY A 224 49.89 -7.34 -8.41
N VAL A 225 49.39 -8.08 -7.43
CA VAL A 225 49.92 -8.06 -6.07
C VAL A 225 49.93 -9.45 -5.43
N SER A 226 50.91 -9.68 -4.57
CA SER A 226 51.01 -10.87 -3.73
C SER A 226 51.01 -10.44 -2.27
N ALA A 227 49.86 -10.48 -1.61
CA ALA A 227 49.73 -10.07 -0.22
C ALA A 227 50.40 -11.03 0.78
N ASN A 228 50.77 -12.23 0.33
CA ASN A 228 51.50 -13.23 1.08
C ASN A 228 52.39 -14.01 0.11
N PRO A 229 53.46 -13.40 -0.43
CA PRO A 229 54.32 -14.05 -1.42
C PRO A 229 54.78 -15.43 -0.95
N PHE A 230 54.70 -16.41 -1.86
CA PHE A 230 55.09 -17.80 -1.63
C PHE A 230 54.44 -18.53 -0.46
N ASP A 231 53.37 -17.96 0.09
CA ASP A 231 52.60 -18.49 1.25
C ASP A 231 53.44 -18.66 2.54
N GLU A 232 54.52 -17.86 2.69
CA GLU A 232 55.41 -17.87 3.86
C GLU A 232 54.69 -17.40 5.16
N GLY A 233 53.61 -16.71 5.02
CA GLY A 233 52.78 -16.23 6.14
C GLY A 233 53.17 -14.85 6.67
N ILE A 234 52.21 -14.26 7.29
CA ILE A 234 52.29 -12.86 7.77
C ILE A 234 53.43 -12.66 8.77
N GLU A 235 53.68 -13.64 9.64
CA GLU A 235 54.73 -13.55 10.65
C GLU A 235 56.13 -13.48 10.06
N TYR A 236 56.35 -14.21 8.98
CA TYR A 236 57.60 -14.16 8.24
C TYR A 236 57.81 -12.78 7.60
N TRP A 237 56.78 -12.25 6.92
CA TRP A 237 56.87 -10.97 6.23
C TRP A 237 56.97 -9.75 7.17
N LEU A 238 56.43 -9.84 8.39
CA LEU A 238 56.63 -8.81 9.40
C LEU A 238 58.10 -8.71 9.84
N GLN A 239 58.87 -9.80 9.75
CA GLN A 239 60.28 -9.82 10.07
C GLN A 239 61.16 -9.40 8.90
N ASN A 240 60.61 -9.46 7.65
CA ASN A 240 61.32 -9.20 6.41
C ASN A 240 60.64 -8.08 5.57
N PRO A 241 60.43 -6.87 6.11
CA PRO A 241 59.58 -5.84 5.48
C PRO A 241 60.15 -5.32 4.14
N GLN A 242 61.45 -5.26 3.98
CA GLN A 242 62.07 -4.79 2.72
C GLN A 242 61.87 -5.78 1.57
N GLU A 243 62.03 -7.05 1.85
CA GLU A 243 61.78 -8.12 0.89
C GLU A 243 60.30 -8.21 0.56
N PHE A 244 59.43 -8.08 1.56
CA PHE A 244 57.99 -8.00 1.36
C PHE A 244 57.59 -6.86 0.44
N GLU A 245 58.12 -5.67 0.61
CA GLU A 245 57.78 -4.51 -0.22
C GLU A 245 58.13 -4.76 -1.69
N GLN A 246 59.23 -5.43 -1.96
CA GLN A 246 59.64 -5.79 -3.31
C GLN A 246 58.78 -6.87 -3.94
N LEU A 247 58.53 -7.96 -3.23
CA LEU A 247 57.85 -9.15 -3.76
C LEU A 247 56.33 -9.04 -3.76
N SER A 248 55.77 -8.29 -2.85
CA SER A 248 54.33 -8.08 -2.76
C SER A 248 53.73 -7.14 -3.82
N HIS A 249 54.54 -6.26 -4.36
CA HIS A 249 54.08 -5.16 -5.24
C HIS A 249 52.98 -4.28 -4.64
N ILE A 250 52.85 -4.26 -3.32
CA ILE A 250 51.80 -3.47 -2.64
C ILE A 250 51.99 -1.96 -2.85
N GLY A 251 53.25 -1.51 -2.98
CA GLY A 251 53.58 -0.12 -3.31
C GLY A 251 53.01 0.31 -4.69
N THR A 252 52.95 -0.62 -5.65
CA THR A 252 52.32 -0.37 -6.95
C THR A 252 50.81 -0.13 -6.80
N LEU A 253 50.11 -0.91 -5.95
CA LEU A 253 48.70 -0.70 -5.65
C LEU A 253 48.45 0.64 -4.96
N GLN A 254 49.28 1.02 -4.00
CA GLN A 254 49.21 2.31 -3.33
C GLN A 254 49.40 3.47 -4.32
N SER A 255 50.39 3.35 -5.20
CA SER A 255 50.66 4.34 -6.26
C SER A 255 49.52 4.46 -7.26
N ALA A 256 48.94 3.32 -7.68
CA ALA A 256 47.80 3.28 -8.59
C ALA A 256 46.55 3.95 -7.95
N THR A 257 46.32 3.71 -6.66
CA THR A 257 45.21 4.34 -5.92
C THR A 257 45.41 5.86 -5.83
N LYS A 258 46.63 6.30 -5.52
CA LYS A 258 46.96 7.73 -5.51
C LYS A 258 46.74 8.38 -6.88
N ALA A 259 47.20 7.72 -7.96
CA ALA A 259 47.01 8.19 -9.33
C ALA A 259 45.53 8.33 -9.70
N ILE A 260 44.64 7.42 -9.24
CA ILE A 260 43.19 7.54 -9.44
C ILE A 260 42.64 8.78 -8.70
N VAL A 261 43.08 9.04 -7.47
CA VAL A 261 42.65 10.23 -6.72
C VAL A 261 43.05 11.50 -7.46
N GLU A 262 44.28 11.58 -7.94
CA GLU A 262 44.79 12.73 -8.70
C GLU A 262 44.08 12.91 -10.04
N TYR A 263 43.87 11.83 -10.78
CA TYR A 263 43.16 11.82 -12.07
C TYR A 263 41.72 12.32 -11.93
N ASN A 264 41.03 11.94 -10.87
CA ASN A 264 39.63 12.36 -10.59
C ASN A 264 39.56 13.77 -9.96
N GLY A 265 40.59 14.56 -9.96
CA GLY A 265 40.58 15.94 -9.48
C GLY A 265 40.69 16.10 -7.96
N GLY A 266 41.17 15.06 -7.28
CA GLY A 266 41.39 15.08 -5.83
C GLY A 266 40.20 14.62 -5.00
N ILE A 267 40.40 14.52 -3.69
CA ILE A 267 39.45 13.94 -2.73
C ILE A 267 38.07 14.62 -2.79
N ASN A 268 38.02 15.95 -2.90
CA ASN A 268 36.77 16.71 -2.92
C ASN A 268 35.89 16.37 -4.15
N GLN A 269 36.52 16.20 -5.31
CA GLN A 269 35.78 15.85 -6.53
C GLN A 269 35.26 14.38 -6.43
N ILE A 270 36.08 13.47 -5.91
CA ILE A 270 35.68 12.09 -5.66
C ILE A 270 34.52 12.03 -4.65
N ALA A 271 34.57 12.83 -3.60
CA ALA A 271 33.46 12.91 -2.64
C ALA A 271 32.15 13.34 -3.32
N ASN A 272 32.20 14.29 -4.26
CA ASN A 272 31.02 14.71 -5.03
C ASN A 272 30.49 13.57 -5.93
N GLU A 273 31.39 12.85 -6.62
CA GLU A 273 31.01 11.68 -7.42
C GLU A 273 30.43 10.55 -6.55
N THR A 274 30.94 10.37 -5.33
CA THR A 274 30.40 9.40 -4.37
C THR A 274 28.97 9.78 -3.94
N LYS A 275 28.70 11.06 -3.76
CA LYS A 275 27.32 11.54 -3.47
C LYS A 275 26.35 11.17 -4.58
N LYS A 276 26.76 11.31 -5.85
CA LYS A 276 25.96 10.86 -7.00
C LYS A 276 25.73 9.35 -6.99
N THR A 277 26.78 8.58 -6.68
CA THR A 277 26.69 7.11 -6.58
C THR A 277 25.71 6.67 -5.50
N ILE A 278 25.77 7.25 -4.30
CA ILE A 278 24.83 6.98 -3.20
C ILE A 278 23.39 7.25 -3.65
N PHE A 279 23.19 8.32 -4.39
CA PHE A 279 21.88 8.68 -4.91
C PHE A 279 21.36 7.67 -5.93
N SER A 280 22.17 7.29 -6.91
CA SER A 280 21.81 6.29 -7.91
C SER A 280 21.47 4.96 -7.24
N ASP A 281 22.21 4.55 -6.22
CA ASP A 281 21.94 3.35 -5.44
C ASP A 281 20.58 3.38 -4.73
N ILE A 282 20.22 4.52 -4.12
CA ILE A 282 18.92 4.70 -3.48
C ILE A 282 17.78 4.56 -4.51
N ILE A 283 17.90 5.22 -5.66
CA ILE A 283 16.89 5.15 -6.72
C ILE A 283 16.76 3.71 -7.26
N LEU A 284 17.87 3.07 -7.57
CA LEU A 284 17.89 1.74 -8.18
C LEU A 284 17.39 0.63 -7.24
N GLN A 285 17.62 0.76 -5.94
CA GLN A 285 17.22 -0.27 -4.98
C GLN A 285 15.84 -0.05 -4.39
N GLU A 286 15.48 1.17 -4.05
CA GLU A 286 14.28 1.45 -3.28
C GLU A 286 13.06 1.76 -4.16
N ILE A 287 13.22 2.45 -5.27
CA ILE A 287 12.08 2.76 -6.17
C ILE A 287 11.41 1.48 -6.69
N PRO A 288 12.12 0.46 -7.19
CA PRO A 288 11.47 -0.76 -7.66
C PRO A 288 10.67 -1.49 -6.57
N LYS A 289 11.16 -1.50 -5.33
CA LYS A 289 10.44 -2.10 -4.19
C LYS A 289 9.13 -1.36 -3.91
N ILE A 290 9.16 -0.03 -3.99
CA ILE A 290 7.98 0.82 -3.79
C ILE A 290 7.01 0.65 -4.97
N GLU A 291 7.52 0.58 -6.19
CA GLU A 291 6.72 0.33 -7.39
C GLU A 291 5.97 -1.00 -7.30
N GLN A 292 6.65 -2.05 -6.85
CA GLN A 292 6.00 -3.34 -6.65
C GLN A 292 4.89 -3.26 -5.61
N LYS A 293 5.14 -2.62 -4.47
CA LYS A 293 4.11 -2.38 -3.43
C LYS A 293 2.94 -1.56 -3.97
N ASN A 294 3.21 -0.50 -4.74
CA ASN A 294 2.16 0.30 -5.34
C ASN A 294 1.38 -0.44 -6.43
N LYS A 295 2.01 -1.34 -7.18
CA LYS A 295 1.32 -2.21 -8.14
C LYS A 295 0.35 -3.16 -7.43
N GLU A 296 0.71 -3.67 -6.27
CA GLU A 296 -0.18 -4.47 -5.43
C GLU A 296 -1.33 -3.63 -4.86
N MET A 297 -1.03 -2.42 -4.36
CA MET A 297 -2.07 -1.47 -3.91
C MET A 297 -3.01 -1.04 -5.04
N SER A 298 -2.51 -0.86 -6.25
CA SER A 298 -3.34 -0.54 -7.42
C SER A 298 -4.40 -1.61 -7.70
N LYS A 299 -4.10 -2.89 -7.48
CA LYS A 299 -5.10 -3.97 -7.60
C LYS A 299 -6.20 -3.81 -6.55
N ILE A 300 -5.84 -3.52 -5.30
CA ILE A 300 -6.82 -3.27 -4.24
C ILE A 300 -7.69 -2.05 -4.58
N THR A 301 -7.09 -0.98 -5.09
CA THR A 301 -7.81 0.22 -5.53
C THR A 301 -8.79 -0.08 -6.67
N GLN A 302 -8.41 -0.94 -7.62
CA GLN A 302 -9.30 -1.40 -8.69
C GLN A 302 -10.48 -2.22 -8.13
N GLU A 303 -10.23 -3.11 -7.18
CA GLU A 303 -11.29 -3.89 -6.52
C GLU A 303 -12.24 -2.99 -5.72
N LEU A 304 -11.73 -2.02 -4.97
CA LEU A 304 -12.52 -1.01 -4.26
C LEU A 304 -13.37 -0.19 -5.24
N SER A 305 -12.79 0.23 -6.37
CA SER A 305 -13.48 0.98 -7.40
C SER A 305 -14.62 0.18 -8.02
N HIS A 306 -14.37 -1.09 -8.33
CA HIS A 306 -15.39 -2.00 -8.86
C HIS A 306 -16.51 -2.22 -7.84
N ALA A 307 -16.16 -2.50 -6.58
CA ALA A 307 -17.12 -2.66 -5.50
C ALA A 307 -17.98 -1.41 -5.32
N PHE A 308 -17.37 -0.21 -5.32
CA PHE A 308 -18.10 1.05 -5.21
C PHE A 308 -19.09 1.25 -6.37
N ILE A 309 -18.66 1.07 -7.62
CA ILE A 309 -19.52 1.24 -8.80
C ILE A 309 -20.72 0.29 -8.74
N MET A 310 -20.48 -0.98 -8.42
CA MET A 310 -21.54 -1.98 -8.30
C MET A 310 -22.51 -1.64 -7.18
N GLN A 311 -22.00 -1.35 -6.00
CA GLN A 311 -22.84 -1.08 -4.83
C GLN A 311 -23.61 0.24 -4.93
N ASN A 312 -23.01 1.27 -5.52
CA ASN A 312 -23.70 2.53 -5.79
C ASN A 312 -24.83 2.34 -6.82
N GLY A 313 -24.60 1.57 -7.87
CA GLY A 313 -25.65 1.22 -8.85
C GLY A 313 -26.82 0.46 -8.22
N GLU A 314 -26.53 -0.52 -7.36
CA GLU A 314 -27.56 -1.27 -6.62
C GLU A 314 -28.34 -0.36 -5.65
N LEU A 315 -27.64 0.54 -4.95
CA LEU A 315 -28.27 1.51 -4.06
C LEU A 315 -29.21 2.46 -4.80
N GLU A 316 -28.83 2.93 -5.99
CA GLU A 316 -29.70 3.76 -6.85
C GLU A 316 -30.95 2.99 -7.30
N GLN A 317 -30.79 1.74 -7.70
CA GLN A 317 -31.94 0.89 -8.06
C GLN A 317 -32.85 0.65 -6.87
N LEU A 318 -32.27 0.39 -5.69
CA LEU A 318 -33.03 0.22 -4.45
C LEU A 318 -33.82 1.49 -4.11
N SER A 319 -33.21 2.67 -4.24
CA SER A 319 -33.87 3.97 -4.04
C SER A 319 -35.06 4.16 -5.00
N LYS A 320 -34.90 3.81 -6.27
CA LYS A 320 -35.99 3.87 -7.28
C LYS A 320 -37.14 2.93 -6.91
N ARG A 321 -36.84 1.71 -6.47
CA ARG A 321 -37.84 0.73 -6.04
C ARG A 321 -38.60 1.18 -4.79
N ILE A 322 -37.90 1.77 -3.81
CA ILE A 322 -38.53 2.35 -2.61
C ILE A 322 -39.51 3.49 -3.01
N ASN A 323 -39.08 4.38 -3.89
CA ASN A 323 -39.95 5.46 -4.36
C ASN A 323 -41.15 4.94 -5.17
N HIS A 324 -40.95 3.90 -5.97
CA HIS A 324 -42.06 3.25 -6.69
C HIS A 324 -43.08 2.62 -5.70
N ALA A 325 -42.59 1.86 -4.74
CA ALA A 325 -43.45 1.26 -3.71
C ALA A 325 -44.22 2.30 -2.94
N ARG A 326 -43.60 3.43 -2.57
CA ARG A 326 -44.26 4.59 -1.95
C ARG A 326 -45.44 5.10 -2.79
N GLY A 327 -45.25 5.20 -4.11
CA GLY A 327 -46.30 5.59 -5.04
C GLY A 327 -47.45 4.56 -5.12
N GLN A 328 -47.09 3.26 -5.18
CA GLN A 328 -48.08 2.18 -5.23
C GLN A 328 -48.90 2.09 -3.95
N ILE A 329 -48.25 2.16 -2.79
CA ILE A 329 -48.94 2.17 -1.50
C ILE A 329 -49.96 3.35 -1.44
N LYS A 330 -49.56 4.54 -1.84
CA LYS A 330 -50.47 5.71 -1.89
C LYS A 330 -51.69 5.46 -2.79
N THR A 331 -51.45 4.88 -3.97
CA THR A 331 -52.52 4.59 -4.93
C THR A 331 -53.48 3.54 -4.35
N GLN A 332 -52.96 2.46 -3.78
CA GLN A 332 -53.78 1.40 -3.21
C GLN A 332 -54.55 1.88 -1.98
N LEU A 333 -53.92 2.65 -1.09
CA LEU A 333 -54.62 3.28 0.07
C LEU A 333 -55.72 4.20 -0.37
N ASN A 334 -55.46 5.08 -1.35
CA ASN A 334 -56.50 5.97 -1.87
C ASN A 334 -57.68 5.18 -2.46
N GLY A 335 -57.43 4.12 -3.20
CA GLY A 335 -58.49 3.23 -3.69
C GLY A 335 -59.26 2.58 -2.54
N TYR A 336 -58.56 1.99 -1.59
CA TYR A 336 -59.17 1.33 -0.44
C TYR A 336 -60.07 2.30 0.39
N PHE A 337 -59.58 3.49 0.73
CA PHE A 337 -60.36 4.48 1.45
C PHE A 337 -61.52 5.05 0.63
N ALA A 338 -61.35 5.22 -0.68
CA ALA A 338 -62.46 5.64 -1.57
C ALA A 338 -63.58 4.60 -1.61
N ASP A 339 -63.23 3.31 -1.67
CA ASP A 339 -64.21 2.22 -1.62
C ASP A 339 -64.95 2.17 -0.27
N LEU A 340 -64.23 2.32 0.85
CA LEU A 340 -64.84 2.40 2.17
C LEU A 340 -65.79 3.59 2.26
N LEU A 341 -65.37 4.79 1.83
CA LEU A 341 -66.18 6.02 1.87
C LEU A 341 -67.43 5.89 0.97
N MET A 342 -67.32 5.23 -0.19
CA MET A 342 -68.44 4.98 -1.08
C MET A 342 -69.45 4.05 -0.42
N GLN A 343 -69.01 2.94 0.20
CA GLN A 343 -69.88 2.03 0.93
C GLN A 343 -70.56 2.71 2.11
N VAL A 344 -69.82 3.52 2.90
CA VAL A 344 -70.35 4.27 4.03
C VAL A 344 -71.45 5.26 3.60
N ASN A 345 -71.33 5.86 2.41
CA ASN A 345 -72.38 6.76 1.88
C ASN A 345 -73.71 6.05 1.61
N GLY A 346 -73.66 4.72 1.35
CA GLY A 346 -74.86 3.92 1.08
C GLY A 346 -75.41 3.16 2.30
N LEU A 347 -74.83 3.36 3.50
CA LEU A 347 -75.25 2.62 4.69
C LEU A 347 -76.59 3.12 5.19
N GLY A 348 -77.47 2.12 5.48
CA GLY A 348 -78.66 2.31 6.30
C GLY A 348 -78.53 1.53 7.61
N LEU A 349 -79.41 1.76 8.54
CA LEU A 349 -79.41 1.10 9.87
C LEU A 349 -79.30 -0.43 9.78
N GLN A 350 -79.95 -1.06 8.80
CA GLN A 350 -79.97 -2.50 8.65
C GLN A 350 -78.67 -3.08 8.03
N THR A 351 -77.93 -2.33 7.25
CA THR A 351 -76.72 -2.74 6.55
C THR A 351 -75.44 -2.36 7.29
N ALA A 352 -75.49 -1.40 8.19
CA ALA A 352 -74.34 -0.86 8.92
C ALA A 352 -73.63 -1.93 9.74
N GLN A 353 -74.35 -2.78 10.48
CA GLN A 353 -73.75 -3.83 11.30
C GLN A 353 -72.92 -4.82 10.46
N ASN A 354 -73.44 -5.24 9.31
CA ASN A 354 -72.73 -6.12 8.42
C ASN A 354 -71.46 -5.46 7.84
N PHE A 355 -71.56 -4.20 7.38
CA PHE A 355 -70.42 -3.44 6.89
C PHE A 355 -69.34 -3.31 7.97
N PHE A 356 -69.68 -2.94 9.20
CA PHE A 356 -68.67 -2.85 10.26
C PHE A 356 -68.01 -4.17 10.56
N ASN A 357 -68.74 -5.28 10.57
CA ASN A 357 -68.17 -6.59 10.82
C ASN A 357 -67.24 -7.05 9.70
N THR A 358 -67.57 -6.78 8.42
CA THR A 358 -66.82 -7.27 7.25
C THR A 358 -65.68 -6.36 6.86
N GLU A 359 -65.86 -5.04 6.91
CA GLU A 359 -64.92 -4.07 6.38
C GLU A 359 -64.03 -3.41 7.46
N ILE A 360 -64.55 -3.27 8.66
CA ILE A 360 -63.84 -2.65 9.78
C ILE A 360 -63.32 -3.70 10.77
N GLY A 361 -64.18 -4.64 11.16
CA GLY A 361 -63.89 -5.69 12.14
C GLY A 361 -63.96 -5.18 13.58
N LYS A 362 -63.90 -6.12 14.54
CA LYS A 362 -63.83 -5.75 15.95
C LYS A 362 -62.60 -4.89 16.23
N GLU A 363 -62.82 -3.73 16.82
CA GLU A 363 -61.74 -2.76 17.13
C GLU A 363 -60.90 -2.33 15.91
N GLY A 364 -61.46 -2.41 14.69
CA GLY A 364 -60.77 -2.03 13.47
C GLY A 364 -59.83 -3.07 12.90
N ALA A 365 -59.86 -4.30 13.40
CA ALA A 365 -58.87 -5.34 13.05
C ALA A 365 -58.86 -5.72 11.57
N VAL A 366 -59.99 -5.73 10.88
CA VAL A 366 -60.06 -6.05 9.44
C VAL A 366 -59.45 -4.91 8.62
N MET A 367 -59.80 -3.68 8.94
CA MET A 367 -59.25 -2.49 8.28
C MET A 367 -57.72 -2.44 8.50
N ASP A 368 -57.23 -2.64 9.71
CA ASP A 368 -55.82 -2.67 10.04
C ASP A 368 -55.09 -3.78 9.25
N SER A 369 -55.66 -4.97 9.20
CA SER A 369 -55.07 -6.09 8.40
C SER A 369 -54.98 -5.75 6.92
N ASN A 370 -56.01 -5.12 6.33
CA ASN A 370 -55.99 -4.73 4.92
C ASN A 370 -54.93 -3.67 4.64
N ILE A 371 -54.81 -2.65 5.51
CA ILE A 371 -53.74 -1.64 5.40
C ILE A 371 -52.37 -2.29 5.53
N GLN A 372 -52.16 -3.13 6.53
CA GLN A 372 -50.88 -3.87 6.69
C GLN A 372 -50.56 -4.70 5.46
N GLN A 373 -51.54 -5.34 4.85
CA GLN A 373 -51.32 -6.13 3.63
C GLN A 373 -50.89 -5.24 2.44
N ILE A 374 -51.47 -4.07 2.27
CA ILE A 374 -51.07 -3.09 1.25
C ILE A 374 -49.59 -2.74 1.42
N PHE A 375 -49.16 -2.38 2.64
CA PHE A 375 -47.77 -2.05 2.93
C PHE A 375 -46.85 -3.26 2.73
N SER A 376 -47.22 -4.41 3.25
CA SER A 376 -46.44 -5.64 3.16
C SER A 376 -46.19 -6.07 1.72
N ASN A 377 -47.21 -6.07 0.88
CA ASN A 377 -47.12 -6.46 -0.52
C ASN A 377 -46.06 -5.63 -1.28
N GLU A 378 -45.99 -4.33 -0.98
CA GLU A 378 -45.10 -3.42 -1.68
C GLU A 378 -43.69 -3.35 -1.06
N THR A 379 -43.55 -3.62 0.24
CA THR A 379 -42.27 -3.44 0.96
C THR A 379 -41.48 -4.72 1.19
N ALA A 380 -42.12 -5.88 1.35
CA ALA A 380 -41.44 -7.13 1.73
C ALA A 380 -40.33 -7.56 0.75
N GLY A 381 -40.60 -7.47 -0.55
CA GLY A 381 -39.62 -7.81 -1.59
C GLY A 381 -38.40 -6.86 -1.60
N ILE A 382 -38.64 -5.59 -1.29
CA ILE A 382 -37.58 -4.57 -1.22
C ILE A 382 -36.73 -4.77 0.03
N THR A 383 -37.35 -5.06 1.17
CA THR A 383 -36.67 -5.35 2.44
C THR A 383 -35.80 -6.59 2.32
N SER A 384 -36.29 -7.66 1.71
CA SER A 384 -35.49 -8.85 1.45
C SER A 384 -34.29 -8.56 0.53
N ASN A 385 -34.49 -7.76 -0.52
CA ASN A 385 -33.41 -7.36 -1.42
C ASN A 385 -32.36 -6.52 -0.69
N LEU A 386 -32.78 -5.52 0.12
CA LEU A 386 -31.89 -4.69 0.94
C LEU A 386 -31.02 -5.55 1.86
N ASN A 387 -31.61 -6.52 2.57
CA ASN A 387 -30.89 -7.42 3.45
C ASN A 387 -29.83 -8.24 2.68
N ASN A 388 -30.21 -8.75 1.51
CA ASN A 388 -29.27 -9.48 0.65
C ASN A 388 -28.12 -8.59 0.15
N GLN A 389 -28.41 -7.32 -0.17
CA GLN A 389 -27.37 -6.35 -0.57
C GLN A 389 -26.42 -6.03 0.57
N MET A 390 -26.91 -5.88 1.81
CA MET A 390 -26.05 -5.68 2.99
C MET A 390 -25.11 -6.87 3.23
N ILE A 391 -25.61 -8.09 3.08
CA ILE A 391 -24.81 -9.32 3.20
C ILE A 391 -23.73 -9.36 2.11
N LYS A 392 -24.10 -9.10 0.84
CA LYS A 392 -23.17 -9.08 -0.30
C LYS A 392 -22.11 -8.00 -0.14
N PHE A 393 -22.51 -6.81 0.32
CA PHE A 393 -21.60 -5.69 0.58
C PHE A 393 -20.52 -6.09 1.59
N ASN A 394 -20.91 -6.65 2.73
CA ASN A 394 -19.96 -7.09 3.75
C ASN A 394 -19.07 -8.23 3.24
N ALA A 395 -19.61 -9.20 2.51
CA ALA A 395 -18.82 -10.29 1.93
C ALA A 395 -17.78 -9.79 0.92
N GLU A 396 -18.12 -8.79 0.11
CA GLU A 396 -17.20 -8.17 -0.83
C GLU A 396 -16.10 -7.41 -0.11
N LEU A 397 -16.44 -6.66 0.95
CA LEU A 397 -15.44 -5.98 1.78
C LEU A 397 -14.52 -6.99 2.50
N ASP A 398 -15.06 -8.11 2.99
CA ASP A 398 -14.24 -9.18 3.60
C ASP A 398 -13.27 -9.80 2.60
N ARG A 399 -13.72 -9.97 1.34
CA ARG A 399 -12.88 -10.46 0.25
C ARG A 399 -11.72 -9.50 -0.03
N ILE A 400 -12.01 -8.21 -0.16
CA ILE A 400 -11.01 -7.16 -0.40
C ILE A 400 -10.05 -7.07 0.80
N ASP A 401 -10.56 -7.09 2.03
CA ASP A 401 -9.75 -7.06 3.27
C ASP A 401 -8.83 -8.30 3.39
N SER A 402 -9.33 -9.48 3.02
CA SER A 402 -8.53 -10.70 2.96
C SER A 402 -7.40 -10.60 1.95
N THR A 403 -7.67 -10.09 0.74
CA THR A 403 -6.66 -9.85 -0.30
C THR A 403 -5.64 -8.83 0.18
N ALA A 404 -6.10 -7.71 0.75
CA ALA A 404 -5.25 -6.69 1.33
C ALA A 404 -4.38 -7.24 2.48
N SER A 405 -4.95 -8.06 3.38
CA SER A 405 -4.24 -8.65 4.51
C SER A 405 -3.17 -9.66 4.10
N GLN A 406 -3.40 -10.43 3.04
CA GLN A 406 -2.37 -11.31 2.47
C GLN A 406 -1.18 -10.53 1.90
N MET A 407 -1.45 -9.37 1.27
CA MET A 407 -0.43 -8.45 0.76
C MET A 407 0.22 -7.63 1.89
N MET A 408 -0.51 -7.34 2.97
CA MET A 408 -0.10 -6.51 4.12
C MET A 408 0.86 -7.18 5.10
N LYS A 409 1.10 -8.47 5.05
CA LYS A 409 2.20 -9.10 5.82
C LYS A 409 3.56 -8.45 5.55
N GLN A 410 3.58 -7.52 4.60
CA GLN A 410 4.73 -6.72 4.18
C GLN A 410 4.66 -5.22 4.56
N GLY A 411 3.81 -4.80 5.48
CA GLY A 411 3.95 -3.49 6.16
C GLY A 411 3.05 -2.33 5.72
N VAL A 412 1.88 -2.58 5.09
CA VAL A 412 0.90 -1.51 4.78
C VAL A 412 -0.28 -1.58 5.76
N ASN A 413 -0.48 -0.53 6.58
CA ASN A 413 -1.49 -0.51 7.64
C ASN A 413 -2.86 0.03 7.19
N HIS A 414 -3.92 -0.71 7.55
CA HIS A 414 -5.27 -0.26 7.94
C HIS A 414 -6.04 0.72 7.04
N LEU A 415 -6.74 0.24 6.00
CA LEU A 415 -7.66 1.09 5.27
C LEU A 415 -9.15 0.68 5.34
N ILE A 416 -9.48 -0.59 5.61
CA ILE A 416 -10.86 -1.09 5.40
C ILE A 416 -11.65 -1.33 6.71
N LYS A 417 -11.01 -1.25 7.88
CA LYS A 417 -11.64 -1.69 9.16
C LYS A 417 -12.90 -0.95 9.59
N ASN A 418 -13.17 0.25 9.08
CA ASN A 418 -14.25 1.10 9.58
C ASN A 418 -15.51 1.18 8.69
N ILE A 419 -15.53 0.48 7.53
CA ILE A 419 -16.64 0.61 6.56
C ILE A 419 -17.71 -0.46 6.72
N LYS A 420 -17.45 -1.52 7.49
CA LYS A 420 -18.39 -2.64 7.62
C LYS A 420 -19.70 -2.24 8.29
N ILE A 421 -20.82 -2.66 7.68
CA ILE A 421 -22.14 -2.58 8.30
C ILE A 421 -22.16 -3.50 9.52
N ASN A 422 -22.71 -3.01 10.63
CA ASN A 422 -22.70 -3.71 11.90
C ASN A 422 -23.31 -5.13 11.78
N ASN A 423 -22.54 -6.15 12.13
CA ASN A 423 -22.93 -7.57 12.03
C ASN A 423 -24.21 -7.90 12.81
N THR A 424 -24.57 -7.19 13.85
CA THR A 424 -25.80 -7.41 14.59
C THR A 424 -27.05 -7.16 13.74
N MET A 425 -27.03 -6.17 12.83
CA MET A 425 -28.13 -5.93 11.88
C MET A 425 -28.16 -6.96 10.75
N VAL A 426 -26.98 -7.38 10.26
CA VAL A 426 -26.87 -8.44 9.23
C VAL A 426 -27.35 -9.79 9.78
N ILE A 427 -27.03 -10.11 11.04
CA ILE A 427 -27.48 -11.34 11.71
C ILE A 427 -28.98 -11.30 11.94
N ALA A 428 -29.54 -10.16 12.40
CA ALA A 428 -30.96 -9.97 12.55
C ALA A 428 -31.72 -10.13 11.22
N ALA A 429 -31.15 -9.64 10.12
CA ALA A 429 -31.67 -9.81 8.77
C ALA A 429 -31.60 -11.28 8.30
N ARG A 430 -30.53 -12.00 8.62
CA ARG A 430 -30.33 -13.42 8.28
C ARG A 430 -31.26 -14.33 9.07
N ASP A 431 -31.46 -14.06 10.35
CA ASP A 431 -32.33 -14.85 11.23
C ASP A 431 -33.80 -14.51 10.97
N GLY A 432 -34.12 -13.30 10.50
CA GLY A 432 -35.45 -12.89 10.05
C GLY A 432 -35.94 -13.58 8.77
N ILE A 433 -35.05 -14.02 7.90
CA ILE A 433 -35.41 -14.84 6.71
C ILE A 433 -36.00 -16.20 7.12
N ARG A 434 -35.68 -16.72 8.31
CA ARG A 434 -36.27 -17.94 8.85
C ARG A 434 -37.65 -17.78 9.48
N GLY A 435 -38.09 -16.53 9.72
CA GLY A 435 -39.34 -16.18 10.38
C GLY A 435 -40.15 -15.14 9.65
N VAL A 436 -40.41 -15.31 8.32
CA VAL A 436 -41.24 -14.39 7.50
C VAL A 436 -42.63 -14.15 8.08
N GLY A 437 -43.09 -15.00 9.02
CA GLY A 437 -44.35 -14.80 9.75
C GLY A 437 -44.26 -13.91 11.00
N GLY A 438 -43.05 -13.65 11.54
CA GLY A 438 -42.88 -12.93 12.81
C GLY A 438 -42.33 -11.51 12.70
N MET A 439 -41.72 -11.13 11.56
CA MET A 439 -41.13 -9.81 11.35
C MET A 439 -42.05 -8.80 10.67
N LEU A 440 -43.14 -9.24 10.13
CA LEU A 440 -44.24 -8.36 9.72
C LEU A 440 -45.11 -7.89 10.90
N GLY A 441 -44.77 -8.28 12.11
CA GLY A 441 -45.08 -7.57 13.33
C GLY A 441 -44.29 -6.26 13.48
N LEU A 442 -44.07 -5.54 12.37
CA LEU A 442 -43.99 -4.08 12.45
C LEU A 442 -45.28 -3.65 13.12
N ASP A 443 -45.20 -3.48 14.45
CA ASP A 443 -46.22 -2.81 15.20
C ASP A 443 -46.32 -1.39 14.61
N LEU A 444 -47.10 -1.26 13.54
CA LEU A 444 -47.40 -0.01 12.87
C LEU A 444 -47.88 1.01 13.93
N SER A 445 -48.43 0.50 15.05
CA SER A 445 -48.81 1.30 16.19
C SER A 445 -47.65 1.98 16.91
N LYS A 446 -46.45 1.38 16.90
CA LYS A 446 -45.22 2.00 17.44
C LYS A 446 -44.51 2.92 16.46
N ALA A 447 -44.42 2.54 15.19
CA ALA A 447 -43.77 3.34 14.16
C ALA A 447 -44.56 4.60 13.79
N MET A 448 -45.90 4.52 13.80
CA MET A 448 -46.77 5.62 13.35
C MET A 448 -47.46 6.37 14.50
N LYS A 449 -47.31 5.96 15.78
CA LYS A 449 -48.30 6.37 16.81
C LYS A 449 -49.74 6.17 16.32
N PHE A 450 -49.89 5.40 15.27
CA PHE A 450 -51.16 4.99 14.73
C PHE A 450 -51.73 3.96 15.69
N LYS A 451 -52.31 4.49 16.75
CA LYS A 451 -53.26 3.68 17.49
C LYS A 451 -54.49 3.71 16.62
N PRO A 452 -55.15 2.57 16.38
CA PRO A 452 -56.48 2.56 15.80
C PRO A 452 -57.50 3.17 16.79
N TYR A 453 -57.07 4.25 17.50
CA TYR A 453 -57.88 4.92 18.52
C TYR A 453 -59.11 5.60 17.93
N GLY A 454 -59.07 6.01 16.66
CA GLY A 454 -60.26 6.47 15.95
C GLY A 454 -61.23 5.33 15.71
N ALA A 455 -60.73 4.18 15.21
CA ALA A 455 -61.55 3.01 14.97
C ALA A 455 -62.03 2.38 16.30
N ILE A 456 -61.15 2.33 17.35
CA ILE A 456 -61.54 1.87 18.69
C ILE A 456 -62.55 2.82 19.34
N LYS A 457 -62.33 4.14 19.33
CA LYS A 457 -63.29 5.11 19.86
C LYS A 457 -64.59 5.12 19.07
N PHE A 458 -64.51 4.84 17.78
CA PHE A 458 -65.70 4.80 16.93
C PHE A 458 -66.41 3.44 17.10
N ALA A 459 -65.68 2.32 17.15
CA ALA A 459 -66.24 1.01 17.51
C ALA A 459 -66.85 1.03 18.93
N ASP A 460 -66.18 1.69 19.90
CA ASP A 460 -66.72 1.92 21.22
C ASP A 460 -67.96 2.82 21.20
N LYS A 461 -67.92 3.91 20.45
CA LYS A 461 -69.11 4.78 20.25
C LYS A 461 -70.22 4.08 19.50
N LEU A 462 -69.91 3.26 18.49
CA LEU A 462 -70.87 2.44 17.78
C LEU A 462 -71.33 1.27 18.62
N ASN A 463 -70.43 0.60 19.35
CA ASN A 463 -70.83 -0.47 20.28
C ASN A 463 -71.71 0.10 21.40
N VAL A 464 -71.49 1.31 21.86
CA VAL A 464 -72.39 2.02 22.78
C VAL A 464 -73.69 2.40 22.06
N ALA A 465 -73.63 2.87 20.82
CA ALA A 465 -74.83 3.16 20.03
C ALA A 465 -75.58 1.86 19.63
N PHE A 466 -74.85 0.81 19.24
CA PHE A 466 -75.43 -0.51 18.94
C PHE A 466 -75.84 -1.28 20.21
N ALA A 467 -75.15 -1.14 21.35
CA ALA A 467 -75.60 -1.68 22.63
C ALA A 467 -76.84 -0.94 23.16
N ALA A 468 -76.97 0.32 22.82
CA ALA A 468 -78.19 1.08 23.07
C ALA A 468 -79.33 0.77 22.08
N LEU A 469 -78.97 0.31 20.85
CA LEU A 469 -79.93 -0.08 19.82
C LEU A 469 -80.42 -1.53 19.96
N GLY A 470 -79.64 -2.44 20.59
CA GLY A 470 -80.02 -3.87 20.81
C GLY A 470 -81.36 -4.07 21.54
N PRO A 471 -81.60 -3.39 22.68
CA PRO A 471 -82.88 -3.49 23.33
C PRO A 471 -84.01 -2.68 22.62
N LEU A 472 -83.61 -1.72 21.77
CA LEU A 472 -84.54 -0.87 21.02
C LEU A 472 -85.05 -1.51 19.74
N MET A 473 -84.30 -2.46 19.19
CA MET A 473 -84.73 -3.26 18.00
C MET A 473 -85.90 -4.19 18.33
N GLU A 474 -86.11 -4.54 19.61
CA GLU A 474 -87.27 -5.31 20.05
C GLU A 474 -88.48 -4.41 20.33
N ALA A 475 -88.32 -3.05 20.53
CA ALA A 475 -89.32 -2.09 20.81
C ALA A 475 -89.67 -1.12 19.66
N TRP A 476 -89.34 -1.49 18.44
CA TRP A 476 -89.37 -0.71 17.22
C TRP A 476 -90.78 -0.55 16.63
N ASP A 477 -91.74 -0.13 17.44
CA ASP A 477 -93.02 0.27 16.91
C ASP A 477 -93.30 1.77 17.19
N SER A 478 -93.10 2.57 16.21
CA SER A 478 -93.75 3.79 15.77
C SER A 478 -93.38 5.16 16.32
N TYR A 479 -92.62 5.39 17.38
CA TYR A 479 -92.51 6.80 17.89
C TYR A 479 -91.11 7.39 17.99
N GLN A 480 -90.05 6.68 17.79
CA GLN A 480 -88.67 7.19 17.95
C GLN A 480 -87.80 7.17 16.67
N LYS A 481 -88.32 6.78 15.51
CA LYS A 481 -87.62 6.66 14.26
C LYS A 481 -86.83 7.91 13.83
N ALA A 482 -87.37 9.10 13.99
CA ALA A 482 -86.75 10.30 13.49
C ALA A 482 -85.52 10.73 14.29
N GLN A 483 -85.48 10.55 15.60
CA GLN A 483 -84.31 10.90 16.43
C GLN A 483 -83.18 9.86 16.35
N GLU A 484 -83.53 8.63 16.10
CA GLU A 484 -82.54 7.59 15.93
C GLU A 484 -81.88 7.62 14.54
N GLU A 485 -82.68 7.97 13.52
CA GLU A 485 -82.18 8.19 12.17
C GLU A 485 -81.24 9.38 12.13
N GLU A 486 -81.55 10.50 12.78
CA GLU A 486 -80.72 11.68 12.87
C GLU A 486 -79.39 11.42 13.63
N LYS A 487 -79.43 10.65 14.71
CA LYS A 487 -78.24 10.21 15.45
C LYS A 487 -77.36 9.27 14.60
N PHE A 488 -78.00 8.36 13.84
CA PHE A 488 -77.29 7.45 12.96
C PHE A 488 -76.63 8.22 11.81
N GLN A 489 -77.30 9.17 11.15
CA GLN A 489 -76.73 9.98 10.12
C GLN A 489 -75.55 10.81 10.64
N GLN A 490 -75.65 11.40 11.84
CA GLN A 490 -74.55 12.13 12.48
C GLN A 490 -73.35 11.15 12.75
N ALA A 491 -73.59 9.94 13.24
CA ALA A 491 -72.55 8.96 13.48
C ALA A 491 -71.85 8.54 12.17
N ILE A 492 -72.58 8.44 11.07
CA ILE A 492 -72.01 8.15 9.73
C ILE A 492 -71.13 9.34 9.24
N ILE A 493 -71.56 10.61 9.47
CA ILE A 493 -70.78 11.80 9.14
C ILE A 493 -69.46 11.80 9.94
N ASP A 494 -69.55 11.56 11.25
CA ASP A 494 -68.38 11.51 12.13
C ASP A 494 -67.41 10.41 11.69
N PHE A 495 -67.92 9.22 11.33
CA PHE A 495 -67.10 8.13 10.84
C PHE A 495 -66.41 8.43 9.50
N LYS A 496 -67.11 9.09 8.58
CA LYS A 496 -66.50 9.55 7.32
C LYS A 496 -65.33 10.51 7.57
N ASN A 497 -65.53 11.47 8.49
CA ASN A 497 -64.49 12.41 8.86
C ASN A 497 -63.29 11.69 9.51
N ASP A 498 -63.53 10.69 10.36
CA ASP A 498 -62.48 9.87 10.95
C ASP A 498 -61.72 9.06 9.88
N LEU A 499 -62.37 8.42 8.89
CA LEU A 499 -61.75 7.72 7.79
C LEU A 499 -60.89 8.66 6.94
N GLN A 500 -61.38 9.84 6.59
CA GLN A 500 -60.61 10.86 5.84
C GLN A 500 -59.40 11.34 6.63
N SER A 501 -59.54 11.58 7.94
CA SER A 501 -58.42 11.96 8.80
C SER A 501 -57.35 10.88 8.86
N GLN A 502 -57.74 9.60 9.01
CA GLN A 502 -56.81 8.47 9.02
C GLN A 502 -56.10 8.31 7.65
N GLN A 503 -56.84 8.46 6.56
CA GLN A 503 -56.23 8.45 5.21
C GLN A 503 -55.17 9.57 5.10
N ALA A 504 -55.52 10.80 5.51
CA ALA A 504 -54.60 11.93 5.44
C ALA A 504 -53.34 11.72 6.30
N GLU A 505 -53.46 11.14 7.50
CA GLU A 505 -52.34 10.81 8.36
C GLU A 505 -51.42 9.73 7.74
N LEU A 506 -52.02 8.67 7.18
CA LEU A 506 -51.24 7.62 6.47
C LEU A 506 -50.49 8.18 5.25
N LEU A 507 -51.13 9.00 4.45
CA LEU A 507 -50.49 9.65 3.30
C LEU A 507 -49.36 10.58 3.75
N LYS A 508 -49.55 11.34 4.82
CA LYS A 508 -48.54 12.20 5.42
C LYS A 508 -47.34 11.39 5.94
N PHE A 509 -47.59 10.23 6.58
CA PHE A 509 -46.53 9.30 7.01
C PHE A 509 -45.74 8.77 5.82
N ILE A 510 -46.40 8.33 4.75
CA ILE A 510 -45.78 7.81 3.55
C ILE A 510 -44.89 8.87 2.88
N ASP A 511 -45.33 10.13 2.84
CA ASP A 511 -44.56 11.24 2.28
C ASP A 511 -43.44 11.72 3.21
N GLY A 512 -43.53 11.41 4.49
CA GLY A 512 -42.61 11.85 5.53
C GLY A 512 -41.29 11.09 5.55
N ASP A 513 -40.32 11.67 6.30
CA ASP A 513 -38.97 11.12 6.47
C ASP A 513 -38.94 9.81 7.27
N GLN A 514 -40.02 9.51 8.00
CA GLN A 514 -40.12 8.29 8.82
C GLN A 514 -40.47 7.03 8.04
N PHE A 515 -40.92 7.15 6.80
CA PHE A 515 -41.33 6.00 5.99
C PHE A 515 -40.15 5.05 5.71
N ILE A 516 -38.99 5.60 5.27
CA ILE A 516 -37.83 4.78 4.96
C ILE A 516 -37.27 4.10 6.22
N PRO A 517 -37.03 4.79 7.33
CA PRO A 517 -36.57 4.12 8.56
C PRO A 517 -37.53 3.06 9.09
N ALA A 518 -38.83 3.24 8.92
CA ALA A 518 -39.85 2.30 9.42
C ALA A 518 -39.84 0.97 8.65
N PHE A 519 -39.68 1.01 7.33
CA PHE A 519 -39.77 -0.18 6.48
C PHE A 519 -38.44 -0.70 5.96
N PHE A 520 -37.38 0.16 5.90
CA PHE A 520 -36.10 -0.14 5.28
C PHE A 520 -34.95 0.28 6.21
N GLN A 521 -34.94 -0.31 7.41
CA GLN A 521 -34.00 0.05 8.48
C GLN A 521 -32.53 0.10 8.05
N GLY A 522 -32.08 -0.86 7.22
CA GLY A 522 -30.69 -0.93 6.75
C GLY A 522 -30.36 0.01 5.60
N TYR A 523 -31.33 0.76 5.06
CA TYR A 523 -31.09 1.58 3.87
C TYR A 523 -30.08 2.72 4.11
N PHE A 524 -30.22 3.42 5.22
CA PHE A 524 -29.32 4.53 5.54
C PHE A 524 -27.94 4.06 5.95
N GLU A 525 -27.83 2.89 6.61
CA GLU A 525 -26.56 2.27 6.93
C GLU A 525 -25.83 1.81 5.66
N LEU A 526 -26.54 1.15 4.73
CA LEU A 526 -25.97 0.78 3.44
C LEU A 526 -25.55 2.00 2.64
N LYS A 527 -26.38 3.03 2.58
CA LYS A 527 -26.07 4.30 1.90
C LYS A 527 -24.81 4.93 2.47
N LYS A 528 -24.71 5.06 3.78
CA LYS A 528 -23.54 5.59 4.47
C LYS A 528 -22.29 4.75 4.17
N ALA A 529 -22.41 3.42 4.24
CA ALA A 529 -21.29 2.53 3.97
C ALA A 529 -20.79 2.64 2.52
N VAL A 530 -21.70 2.80 1.53
CA VAL A 530 -21.34 3.03 0.13
C VAL A 530 -20.69 4.40 -0.06
N GLU A 531 -21.19 5.44 0.61
CA GLU A 531 -20.59 6.79 0.60
C GLU A 531 -19.17 6.76 1.19
N ASP A 532 -18.96 6.05 2.31
CA ASP A 532 -17.65 5.93 2.95
C ASP A 532 -16.68 5.09 2.08
N LEU A 533 -17.18 4.06 1.39
CA LEU A 533 -16.41 3.33 0.38
C LEU A 533 -15.97 4.24 -0.78
N GLY A 534 -16.87 5.14 -1.22
CA GLY A 534 -16.56 6.14 -2.25
C GLY A 534 -15.48 7.12 -1.83
N LYS A 535 -15.52 7.61 -0.59
CA LYS A 535 -14.47 8.47 -0.03
C LYS A 535 -13.13 7.76 0.03
N GLN A 536 -13.12 6.50 0.45
CA GLN A 536 -11.91 5.72 0.52
C GLN A 536 -11.31 5.47 -0.87
N LYS A 537 -12.15 5.08 -1.83
CA LYS A 537 -11.73 4.97 -3.24
C LYS A 537 -11.08 6.27 -3.73
N GLN A 538 -11.70 7.43 -3.46
CA GLN A 538 -11.15 8.72 -3.85
C GLN A 538 -9.79 8.99 -3.21
N THR A 539 -9.63 8.68 -1.93
CA THR A 539 -8.35 8.83 -1.21
C THR A 539 -7.25 7.97 -1.86
N GLU A 540 -7.57 6.73 -2.24
CA GLU A 540 -6.59 5.84 -2.90
C GLU A 540 -6.28 6.28 -4.33
N ASP A 541 -7.25 6.78 -5.08
CA ASP A 541 -7.04 7.36 -6.42
C ASP A 541 -6.12 8.58 -6.35
N ASP A 542 -6.32 9.46 -5.36
CA ASP A 542 -5.49 10.65 -5.13
C ASP A 542 -4.06 10.23 -4.74
N ARG A 543 -3.92 9.24 -3.87
CA ARG A 543 -2.63 8.68 -3.49
C ARG A 543 -1.89 8.06 -4.69
N GLN A 544 -2.59 7.32 -5.54
CA GLN A 544 -2.00 6.74 -6.74
C GLN A 544 -1.52 7.81 -7.73
N ARG A 545 -2.28 8.90 -7.89
CA ARG A 545 -1.87 10.05 -8.70
C ARG A 545 -0.62 10.72 -8.12
N ALA A 546 -0.63 11.02 -6.84
CA ALA A 546 0.51 11.62 -6.15
C ALA A 546 1.77 10.73 -6.23
N PHE A 547 1.61 9.41 -6.11
CA PHE A 547 2.72 8.46 -6.32
C PHE A 547 3.30 8.52 -7.74
N ASN A 548 2.45 8.57 -8.77
CA ASN A 548 2.91 8.65 -10.15
C ASN A 548 3.63 9.98 -10.45
N GLU A 549 3.18 11.07 -9.85
CA GLU A 549 3.85 12.38 -9.93
C GLU A 549 5.21 12.37 -9.21
N TRP A 550 5.25 11.80 -8.01
CA TRP A 550 6.49 11.61 -7.25
C TRP A 550 7.50 10.76 -8.02
N LYS A 551 7.07 9.64 -8.64
CA LYS A 551 7.93 8.80 -9.47
C LYS A 551 8.54 9.58 -10.63
N LYS A 552 7.73 10.37 -11.36
CA LYS A 552 8.21 11.22 -12.47
C LYS A 552 9.25 12.23 -12.00
N GLN A 553 9.08 12.81 -10.80
CA GLN A 553 10.08 13.70 -10.21
C GLN A 553 11.40 12.96 -9.97
N GLY A 554 11.36 11.72 -9.49
CA GLY A 554 12.55 10.87 -9.33
C GLY A 554 13.29 10.63 -10.64
N GLU A 555 12.56 10.32 -11.72
CA GLU A 555 13.13 10.14 -13.07
C GLU A 555 13.79 11.43 -13.59
N VAL A 556 13.21 12.59 -13.34
CA VAL A 556 13.78 13.89 -13.71
C VAL A 556 15.06 14.17 -12.92
N ILE A 557 15.04 13.92 -11.60
CA ILE A 557 16.22 14.12 -10.74
C ILE A 557 17.36 13.19 -11.19
N ASP A 558 17.06 11.91 -11.50
CA ASP A 558 18.06 10.96 -12.03
C ASP A 558 18.66 11.44 -13.37
N GLY A 559 17.82 11.96 -14.28
CA GLY A 559 18.25 12.55 -15.53
C GLY A 559 19.19 13.74 -15.31
N GLU A 560 18.83 14.70 -14.44
CA GLU A 560 19.65 15.85 -14.10
C GLU A 560 21.02 15.43 -13.47
N PHE A 561 21.04 14.34 -12.67
CA PHE A 561 22.31 13.80 -12.14
C PHE A 561 23.19 13.17 -13.22
N ARG A 562 22.59 12.50 -14.21
CA ARG A 562 23.35 11.91 -15.34
C ARG A 562 23.92 12.99 -16.27
N GLU A 563 23.23 14.10 -16.45
CA GLU A 563 23.70 15.22 -17.27
C GLU A 563 24.85 16.03 -16.62
N LEU A 564 25.03 15.92 -15.30
CA LEU A 564 26.16 16.53 -14.59
C LEU A 564 27.51 15.84 -14.83
N ASN A 565 27.50 14.65 -15.46
CA ASN A 565 28.68 13.93 -15.90
C ASN A 565 29.06 14.41 -17.30
#